data_1798c9c20a86cfa8e0a25039dbcaa142
#
_entry.id   1798c9c20a86cfa8e0a25039dbcaa142
#
_cell.length_a   1.000
_cell.length_b   1.000
_cell.length_c   1.000
_cell.angle_alpha   90.00
_cell.angle_beta   90.00
_cell.angle_gamma   90.00
#
_symmetry.space_group_name_H-M   'P 1'
#
loop_
_entity.id
_entity.type
_entity.pdbx_description
1 polymer ?
#
loop_
_entity_poly.entity_id
_entity_poly.type
_entity_poly.pdbx_seq_one_letter_code
_entity_poly.pdbx_strand_id
1 'polypeptide(L)'
;MKKLLYITFLFFFITISAQRPSQRPSQSAAANPVDSVIENIIDEVNNRSQLENLAHELFDVIGPRLVGTPQMKNAHDWAVNKYTNWGINSYLHQWGVWRGWERGITHIDMLEPRLRTLNGRQLAWSPSTSKKGITADVTKVPEINSKEDFDEWLKTIKGKFILVSQNQITGRPDYQWEEYATPESFEKMKEDRDKITEKWFANFRKTGYGYRDINKAFEDAGAVGLISSYWSRAFGANKVFSARTEKIPNVDVNLEDYTMLYRMVENGTTPKVKIVATSKEHGEVPTWNTLAEIKGVEKPDEYVILSAHFDSWDGGTGTTDNGTGTIVMMEAMRILKKFYPNPKRTIMVGHWGSEEQGLNGSRAFVEDYPKIVENTQAVFNQDNGTGRVVNLSGQGFLHSYEYISNWLSAVPQNVTKHIETDFPGMPGGGGSDYASFVAAGVPAFSLSSLDWSYFNYTWHTNLDTYDKIIFDDLKNNVILAAILAYKASEDDKKASRERRVLPKSSVNPRTGRSMRSRGWPSVRKPNRDGTSSR
;
A
#
# COMPACT_ATOMS: atom_id res chain seq x y z
N MET A 1 21.56 -50.40 -39.96
CA MET A 1 21.05 -51.75 -39.68
C MET A 1 21.15 -51.97 -38.17
N LYS A 2 20.09 -51.75 -37.39
CA LYS A 2 19.97 -52.22 -36.01
C LYS A 2 18.58 -52.85 -35.85
N LYS A 3 18.60 -54.10 -35.47
CA LYS A 3 17.45 -55.02 -35.40
C LYS A 3 16.58 -54.60 -34.18
N LEU A 4 15.27 -54.56 -34.45
CA LEU A 4 14.20 -54.39 -33.44
C LEU A 4 13.88 -55.77 -32.87
N LEU A 5 13.93 -55.93 -31.57
CA LEU A 5 13.56 -57.12 -30.84
C LEU A 5 12.17 -56.91 -30.22
N TYR A 6 11.15 -57.63 -30.71
CA TYR A 6 9.81 -57.63 -30.11
C TYR A 6 9.76 -58.70 -29.01
N ILE A 7 9.44 -58.35 -27.80
CA ILE A 7 9.12 -59.26 -26.71
C ILE A 7 7.61 -59.21 -26.52
N THR A 8 6.96 -60.35 -26.82
CA THR A 8 5.51 -60.53 -26.63
C THR A 8 5.28 -61.05 -25.22
N PHE A 9 4.58 -60.24 -24.38
CA PHE A 9 4.09 -60.69 -23.08
C PHE A 9 2.68 -61.26 -23.20
N LEU A 10 2.53 -62.52 -22.86
CA LEU A 10 1.25 -63.22 -22.78
C LEU A 10 0.62 -62.95 -21.43
N PHE A 11 -0.51 -62.24 -21.39
CA PHE A 11 -1.30 -62.04 -20.17
C PHE A 11 -2.33 -63.16 -20.01
N PHE A 12 -2.20 -63.98 -18.96
CA PHE A 12 -3.23 -64.88 -18.46
C PHE A 12 -4.30 -64.08 -17.71
N PHE A 13 -5.53 -64.05 -18.21
CA PHE A 13 -6.69 -63.53 -17.50
C PHE A 13 -7.25 -64.60 -16.55
N ILE A 14 -7.10 -64.39 -15.25
CA ILE A 14 -7.85 -65.10 -14.22
C ILE A 14 -9.12 -64.32 -13.93
N THR A 15 -10.28 -64.84 -14.32
CA THR A 15 -11.58 -64.27 -13.97
C THR A 15 -11.94 -64.65 -12.54
N ILE A 16 -11.80 -63.70 -11.60
CA ILE A 16 -12.37 -63.83 -10.27
C ILE A 16 -13.75 -63.17 -10.30
N SER A 17 -14.80 -63.98 -10.16
CA SER A 17 -16.18 -63.49 -9.99
C SER A 17 -16.34 -62.94 -8.57
N ALA A 18 -16.22 -61.64 -8.42
CA ALA A 18 -16.59 -60.98 -7.18
C ALA A 18 -18.09 -60.66 -7.20
N GLN A 19 -18.82 -61.22 -6.24
CA GLN A 19 -20.21 -60.87 -5.96
C GLN A 19 -20.30 -59.37 -5.57
N ARG A 20 -21.11 -58.61 -6.29
CA ARG A 20 -21.40 -57.23 -5.97
C ARG A 20 -22.12 -57.14 -4.62
N PRO A 21 -21.64 -56.31 -3.67
CA PRO A 21 -22.47 -55.96 -2.51
C PRO A 21 -23.66 -55.13 -2.98
N SER A 22 -24.85 -55.45 -2.41
CA SER A 22 -26.07 -54.69 -2.65
C SER A 22 -25.86 -53.19 -2.39
N GLN A 23 -26.12 -52.37 -3.40
CA GLN A 23 -26.17 -50.94 -3.26
C GLN A 23 -27.24 -50.57 -2.24
N ARG A 24 -26.80 -50.06 -1.08
CA ARG A 24 -27.72 -49.25 -0.23
C ARG A 24 -28.11 -48.02 -1.06
N PRO A 25 -29.37 -47.59 -1.03
CA PRO A 25 -29.75 -46.34 -1.65
C PRO A 25 -28.88 -45.23 -1.02
N SER A 26 -28.15 -44.50 -1.84
CA SER A 26 -27.50 -43.27 -1.40
C SER A 26 -28.64 -42.35 -0.90
N GLN A 27 -28.68 -42.10 0.39
CA GLN A 27 -29.40 -40.92 0.88
C GLN A 27 -28.77 -39.72 0.13
N SER A 28 -29.51 -39.13 -0.78
CA SER A 28 -29.20 -37.83 -1.31
C SER A 28 -29.01 -36.93 -0.11
N ALA A 29 -27.77 -36.48 0.12
CA ALA A 29 -27.56 -35.40 1.07
C ALA A 29 -28.53 -34.29 0.64
N ALA A 30 -29.47 -33.95 1.51
CA ALA A 30 -30.33 -32.81 1.29
C ALA A 30 -29.38 -31.64 1.03
N ALA A 31 -29.49 -31.04 -0.15
CA ALA A 31 -28.73 -29.83 -0.45
C ALA A 31 -29.05 -28.85 0.67
N ASN A 32 -28.03 -28.38 1.39
CA ASN A 32 -28.21 -27.32 2.37
C ASN A 32 -28.97 -26.18 1.67
N PRO A 33 -30.01 -25.64 2.30
CA PRO A 33 -30.76 -24.52 1.72
C PRO A 33 -29.73 -23.45 1.33
N VAL A 34 -29.78 -23.06 0.07
CA VAL A 34 -28.85 -22.07 -0.48
C VAL A 34 -29.04 -20.77 0.30
N ASP A 35 -27.93 -20.21 0.81
CA ASP A 35 -27.95 -18.95 1.56
C ASP A 35 -28.26 -17.80 0.59
N SER A 36 -29.52 -17.34 0.61
CA SER A 36 -30.01 -16.32 -0.33
C SER A 36 -29.26 -14.99 -0.23
N VAL A 37 -28.68 -14.67 0.92
CA VAL A 37 -27.87 -13.45 1.10
C VAL A 37 -26.59 -13.58 0.27
N ILE A 38 -25.94 -14.74 0.31
CA ILE A 38 -24.71 -15.00 -0.45
C ILE A 38 -25.00 -14.97 -1.95
N GLU A 39 -26.08 -15.61 -2.42
CA GLU A 39 -26.44 -15.57 -3.84
C GLU A 39 -26.70 -14.14 -4.32
N ASN A 40 -27.43 -13.36 -3.53
CA ASN A 40 -27.71 -11.96 -3.86
C ASN A 40 -26.44 -11.10 -3.87
N ILE A 41 -25.49 -11.33 -2.96
CA ILE A 41 -24.18 -10.65 -2.97
C ILE A 41 -23.46 -10.93 -4.29
N ILE A 42 -23.35 -12.22 -4.66
CA ILE A 42 -22.66 -12.64 -5.88
C ILE A 42 -23.32 -12.06 -7.14
N ASP A 43 -24.62 -12.14 -7.23
CA ASP A 43 -25.39 -11.62 -8.36
C ASP A 43 -25.25 -10.08 -8.49
N GLU A 44 -25.35 -9.36 -7.38
CA GLU A 44 -25.21 -7.89 -7.37
C GLU A 44 -23.81 -7.45 -7.81
N VAL A 45 -22.75 -8.10 -7.30
CA VAL A 45 -21.37 -7.80 -7.69
C VAL A 45 -21.14 -8.07 -9.18
N ASN A 46 -21.63 -9.19 -9.68
CA ASN A 46 -21.35 -9.56 -11.07
C ASN A 46 -22.13 -8.73 -12.10
N ASN A 47 -23.37 -8.36 -11.77
CA ASN A 47 -24.29 -7.81 -12.75
C ASN A 47 -24.66 -6.33 -12.52
N ARG A 48 -24.42 -5.77 -11.32
CA ARG A 48 -24.85 -4.43 -10.93
C ARG A 48 -23.84 -3.69 -10.04
N SER A 49 -22.56 -4.07 -10.16
CA SER A 49 -21.47 -3.43 -9.43
C SER A 49 -21.36 -1.93 -9.73
N GLN A 50 -21.09 -1.15 -8.70
CA GLN A 50 -20.82 0.28 -8.82
C GLN A 50 -19.33 0.64 -8.77
N LEU A 51 -18.44 -0.36 -8.80
CA LEU A 51 -17.00 -0.14 -8.67
C LEU A 51 -16.45 0.85 -9.70
N GLU A 52 -16.87 0.76 -10.98
CA GLU A 52 -16.39 1.67 -12.03
C GLU A 52 -16.81 3.12 -11.78
N ASN A 53 -18.06 3.33 -11.33
CA ASN A 53 -18.56 4.66 -10.99
C ASN A 53 -17.83 5.23 -9.76
N LEU A 54 -17.65 4.41 -8.72
CA LEU A 54 -16.91 4.81 -7.50
C LEU A 54 -15.45 5.14 -7.85
N ALA A 55 -14.82 4.33 -8.69
CA ALA A 55 -13.46 4.55 -9.17
C ALA A 55 -13.33 5.87 -9.95
N HIS A 56 -14.24 6.12 -10.91
CA HIS A 56 -14.24 7.36 -11.67
C HIS A 56 -14.37 8.60 -10.76
N GLU A 57 -15.37 8.59 -9.87
CA GLU A 57 -15.60 9.73 -8.98
C GLU A 57 -14.41 9.97 -8.04
N LEU A 58 -13.83 8.91 -7.47
CA LEU A 58 -12.75 9.04 -6.49
C LEU A 58 -11.40 9.35 -7.13
N PHE A 59 -11.07 8.71 -8.26
CA PHE A 59 -9.72 8.82 -8.84
C PHE A 59 -9.61 9.88 -9.93
N ASP A 60 -10.63 10.02 -10.80
CA ASP A 60 -10.57 10.98 -11.89
C ASP A 60 -11.10 12.36 -11.47
N VAL A 61 -12.16 12.41 -10.63
CA VAL A 61 -12.80 13.67 -10.25
C VAL A 61 -12.20 14.28 -9.00
N ILE A 62 -12.07 13.52 -7.91
CA ILE A 62 -11.48 13.99 -6.65
C ILE A 62 -9.95 13.96 -6.74
N GLY A 63 -9.37 12.84 -7.17
CA GLY A 63 -7.93 12.65 -7.35
C GLY A 63 -7.19 12.26 -6.06
N PRO A 64 -5.92 12.68 -5.92
CA PRO A 64 -5.07 12.28 -4.81
C PRO A 64 -5.58 12.81 -3.45
N ARG A 65 -5.37 12.03 -2.40
CA ARG A 65 -5.96 12.26 -1.08
C ARG A 65 -4.90 12.38 0.01
N LEU A 66 -3.88 13.21 -0.24
CA LEU A 66 -2.83 13.42 0.74
C LEU A 66 -3.42 14.08 2.01
N VAL A 67 -3.03 13.61 3.18
CA VAL A 67 -3.49 14.18 4.46
C VAL A 67 -3.22 15.68 4.53
N GLY A 68 -4.20 16.44 5.01
CA GLY A 68 -4.12 17.90 5.11
C GLY A 68 -4.39 18.66 3.81
N THR A 69 -4.78 17.97 2.73
CA THR A 69 -5.16 18.63 1.47
C THR A 69 -6.67 18.88 1.38
N PRO A 70 -7.11 19.90 0.60
CA PRO A 70 -8.52 20.09 0.29
C PRO A 70 -9.15 18.87 -0.40
N GLN A 71 -8.42 18.16 -1.26
CA GLN A 71 -8.87 16.96 -1.96
C GLN A 71 -9.19 15.83 -0.98
N MET A 72 -8.37 15.64 0.07
CA MET A 72 -8.66 14.66 1.14
C MET A 72 -9.98 14.99 1.85
N LYS A 73 -10.23 16.27 2.15
CA LYS A 73 -11.49 16.70 2.76
C LYS A 73 -12.68 16.43 1.84
N ASN A 74 -12.53 16.76 0.54
CA ASN A 74 -13.57 16.48 -0.47
C ASN A 74 -13.87 14.98 -0.57
N ALA A 75 -12.87 14.12 -0.49
CA ALA A 75 -13.04 12.67 -0.48
C ALA A 75 -13.83 12.20 0.75
N HIS A 76 -13.52 12.72 1.93
CA HIS A 76 -14.28 12.42 3.16
C HIS A 76 -15.76 12.81 3.02
N ASP A 77 -16.05 14.02 2.52
CA ASP A 77 -17.42 14.50 2.31
C ASP A 77 -18.16 13.65 1.26
N TRP A 78 -17.48 13.29 0.18
CA TRP A 78 -18.01 12.41 -0.85
C TRP A 78 -18.39 11.03 -0.26
N ALA A 79 -17.52 10.41 0.52
CA ALA A 79 -17.77 9.10 1.10
C ALA A 79 -18.96 9.13 2.09
N VAL A 80 -19.03 10.14 2.95
CA VAL A 80 -20.17 10.34 3.86
C VAL A 80 -21.47 10.48 3.05
N ASN A 81 -21.47 11.29 1.98
CA ASN A 81 -22.64 11.47 1.13
C ASN A 81 -23.06 10.17 0.43
N LYS A 82 -22.10 9.37 -0.06
CA LYS A 82 -22.39 8.05 -0.67
C LYS A 82 -23.08 7.13 0.33
N TYR A 83 -22.52 6.97 1.52
CA TYR A 83 -23.12 6.13 2.56
C TYR A 83 -24.50 6.60 2.98
N THR A 84 -24.68 7.90 3.18
CA THR A 84 -25.97 8.51 3.51
C THR A 84 -27.02 8.20 2.43
N ASN A 85 -26.64 8.36 1.14
CA ASN A 85 -27.55 8.04 0.02
C ASN A 85 -27.91 6.56 -0.07
N TRP A 86 -27.06 5.67 0.41
CA TRP A 86 -27.34 4.24 0.52
C TRP A 86 -28.14 3.88 1.79
N GLY A 87 -28.50 4.88 2.63
CA GLY A 87 -29.21 4.67 3.89
C GLY A 87 -28.33 4.04 4.98
N ILE A 88 -27.03 4.23 4.90
CA ILE A 88 -26.05 3.78 5.89
C ILE A 88 -25.67 4.97 6.77
N ASN A 89 -25.74 4.79 8.10
CA ASN A 89 -25.31 5.81 9.04
C ASN A 89 -23.81 6.06 8.90
N SER A 90 -23.41 7.31 8.67
CA SER A 90 -22.00 7.67 8.42
C SER A 90 -21.64 9.02 9.03
N TYR A 91 -20.39 9.14 9.46
CA TYR A 91 -19.88 10.34 10.12
C TYR A 91 -18.37 10.45 10.00
N LEU A 92 -17.87 11.65 10.26
CA LEU A 92 -16.43 11.92 10.33
C LEU A 92 -15.94 11.83 11.79
N HIS A 93 -14.90 11.03 12.01
CA HIS A 93 -14.15 10.98 13.24
C HIS A 93 -12.95 11.91 13.10
N GLN A 94 -13.02 13.13 13.70
CA GLN A 94 -11.86 14.01 13.77
C GLN A 94 -10.87 13.47 14.79
N TRP A 95 -9.66 13.11 14.32
CA TRP A 95 -8.66 12.49 15.18
C TRP A 95 -7.44 13.37 15.45
N GLY A 96 -7.29 14.48 14.72
CA GLY A 96 -6.15 15.36 14.88
C GLY A 96 -6.19 16.57 13.95
N VAL A 97 -5.01 17.16 13.76
CA VAL A 97 -4.74 18.25 12.83
C VAL A 97 -3.46 17.97 12.05
N TRP A 98 -3.30 18.62 10.90
CA TRP A 98 -2.12 18.44 10.04
C TRP A 98 -1.76 19.74 9.33
N ARG A 99 -0.52 19.83 8.83
CA ARG A 99 -0.12 20.92 7.95
C ARG A 99 -0.96 20.88 6.68
N GLY A 100 -1.79 21.88 6.48
CA GLY A 100 -2.61 22.05 5.29
C GLY A 100 -1.76 22.52 4.12
N TRP A 101 -1.78 21.76 3.02
CA TRP A 101 -0.97 22.02 1.83
C TRP A 101 -1.71 21.57 0.57
N GLU A 102 -1.46 22.25 -0.52
CA GLU A 102 -2.08 21.95 -1.80
C GLU A 102 -1.03 22.06 -2.91
N ARG A 103 -0.89 21.01 -3.70
CA ARG A 103 0.00 20.96 -4.84
C ARG A 103 -0.52 21.84 -5.96
N GLY A 104 0.37 22.66 -6.55
CA GLY A 104 0.12 23.35 -7.82
C GLY A 104 0.77 22.63 -8.99
N ILE A 105 1.30 23.39 -9.94
CA ILE A 105 1.98 22.84 -11.11
C ILE A 105 3.47 22.57 -10.84
N THR A 106 4.00 21.56 -11.53
CA THR A 106 5.45 21.28 -11.55
C THR A 106 5.90 21.21 -13.01
N HIS A 107 6.82 22.11 -13.40
CA HIS A 107 7.52 22.10 -14.69
C HIS A 107 9.00 22.14 -14.43
N ILE A 108 9.74 21.27 -15.08
CA ILE A 108 11.19 21.16 -14.93
C ILE A 108 11.78 21.08 -16.33
N ASP A 109 12.62 22.07 -16.67
CA ASP A 109 13.26 22.14 -17.98
C ASP A 109 14.77 22.29 -17.82
N MET A 110 15.54 21.44 -18.49
CA MET A 110 16.96 21.69 -18.73
C MET A 110 17.07 22.69 -19.87
N LEU A 111 17.75 23.81 -19.63
CA LEU A 111 17.97 24.89 -20.59
C LEU A 111 19.31 24.75 -21.31
N GLU A 112 20.34 24.34 -20.60
CA GLU A 112 21.70 24.12 -21.10
C GLU A 112 22.19 22.74 -20.66
N PRO A 113 23.02 22.05 -21.50
CA PRO A 113 23.60 22.48 -22.79
C PRO A 113 22.63 22.39 -23.97
N ARG A 114 21.41 21.87 -23.77
CA ARG A 114 20.32 21.82 -24.76
C ARG A 114 18.96 21.86 -24.08
N LEU A 115 17.95 22.36 -24.77
CA LEU A 115 16.60 22.38 -24.23
C LEU A 115 16.03 20.95 -24.14
N ARG A 116 15.44 20.61 -22.96
CA ARG A 116 14.73 19.38 -22.72
C ARG A 116 13.79 19.53 -21.53
N THR A 117 12.52 19.20 -21.70
CA THR A 117 11.59 19.01 -20.56
C THR A 117 11.93 17.73 -19.83
N LEU A 118 12.05 17.82 -18.51
CA LEU A 118 12.35 16.69 -17.61
C LEU A 118 11.06 16.23 -16.94
N ASN A 119 10.90 14.92 -16.80
CA ASN A 119 9.76 14.33 -16.11
C ASN A 119 10.02 14.33 -14.60
N GLY A 120 9.29 15.18 -13.87
CA GLY A 120 9.46 15.30 -12.43
C GLY A 120 8.22 15.81 -11.72
N ARG A 121 8.19 15.60 -10.40
CA ARG A 121 7.13 16.00 -9.49
C ARG A 121 7.72 16.72 -8.27
N GLN A 122 7.05 17.76 -7.79
CA GLN A 122 7.33 18.33 -6.47
C GLN A 122 7.04 17.28 -5.39
N LEU A 123 7.87 17.16 -4.37
CA LEU A 123 7.56 16.30 -3.23
C LEU A 123 6.43 16.91 -2.37
N ALA A 124 5.72 16.06 -1.63
CA ALA A 124 4.65 16.50 -0.76
C ALA A 124 5.17 17.48 0.31
N TRP A 125 4.40 18.51 0.62
CA TRP A 125 4.75 19.62 1.54
C TRP A 125 6.05 20.38 1.20
N SER A 126 6.55 20.23 -0.02
CA SER A 126 7.70 21.02 -0.48
C SER A 126 7.34 22.51 -0.59
N PRO A 127 8.25 23.41 -0.20
CA PRO A 127 8.09 24.83 -0.43
C PRO A 127 7.84 25.18 -1.91
N SER A 128 7.01 26.21 -2.13
CA SER A 128 6.69 26.73 -3.45
C SER A 128 7.83 27.55 -4.05
N THR A 129 8.02 27.45 -5.37
CA THR A 129 8.72 28.50 -6.11
C THR A 129 7.80 29.69 -6.37
N SER A 130 8.33 30.82 -6.82
CA SER A 130 7.53 31.82 -7.50
C SER A 130 6.93 31.25 -8.82
N LYS A 131 5.91 31.90 -9.37
CA LYS A 131 5.33 31.52 -10.69
C LYS A 131 6.35 31.61 -11.83
N LYS A 132 7.42 32.42 -11.69
CA LYS A 132 8.53 32.51 -12.67
C LYS A 132 9.48 31.34 -12.56
N GLY A 133 9.46 30.59 -11.43
CA GLY A 133 10.39 29.54 -11.12
C GLY A 133 11.76 30.01 -10.67
N ILE A 134 12.68 29.08 -10.58
CA ILE A 134 14.10 29.26 -10.26
C ILE A 134 14.90 28.66 -11.39
N THR A 135 15.87 29.42 -11.90
CA THR A 135 16.84 28.93 -12.90
C THR A 135 18.22 28.94 -12.27
N ALA A 136 18.88 27.79 -12.28
CA ALA A 136 20.20 27.63 -11.68
C ALA A 136 21.00 26.48 -12.30
N ASP A 137 22.29 26.49 -12.06
CA ASP A 137 23.19 25.40 -12.37
C ASP A 137 22.94 24.20 -11.44
N VAL A 138 23.19 22.99 -11.96
CA VAL A 138 23.04 21.74 -11.20
C VAL A 138 24.42 21.23 -10.78
N THR A 139 24.52 20.78 -9.52
CA THR A 139 25.70 20.08 -9.01
C THR A 139 25.28 18.82 -8.24
N LYS A 140 26.25 17.97 -7.90
CA LYS A 140 26.03 16.75 -7.10
C LYS A 140 26.96 16.71 -5.89
N VAL A 141 26.61 15.93 -4.87
CA VAL A 141 27.53 15.65 -3.76
C VAL A 141 28.76 14.92 -4.30
N PRO A 142 29.98 15.43 -4.08
CA PRO A 142 31.22 14.78 -4.54
C PRO A 142 31.58 13.58 -3.65
N GLU A 143 32.64 12.88 -3.96
CA GLU A 143 33.26 11.95 -3.02
C GLU A 143 33.84 12.75 -1.84
N ILE A 144 33.44 12.34 -0.63
CA ILE A 144 33.78 12.98 0.63
C ILE A 144 34.76 12.10 1.39
N ASN A 145 35.83 12.67 1.96
CA ASN A 145 36.74 11.94 2.81
C ASN A 145 36.45 12.15 4.30
N SER A 146 35.95 13.34 4.68
CA SER A 146 35.62 13.70 6.05
C SER A 146 34.45 14.68 6.11
N LYS A 147 33.95 14.95 7.31
CA LYS A 147 32.94 15.98 7.54
C LYS A 147 33.45 17.37 7.15
N GLU A 148 34.72 17.65 7.42
CA GLU A 148 35.35 18.93 7.10
C GLU A 148 35.38 19.16 5.58
N ASP A 149 35.72 18.13 4.78
CA ASP A 149 35.64 18.20 3.32
C ASP A 149 34.22 18.51 2.84
N PHE A 150 33.22 17.90 3.47
CA PHE A 150 31.82 18.18 3.15
C PHE A 150 31.43 19.62 3.51
N ASP A 151 31.82 20.11 4.68
CA ASP A 151 31.53 21.48 5.11
C ASP A 151 32.23 22.52 4.21
N GLU A 152 33.43 22.25 3.70
CA GLU A 152 34.08 23.10 2.70
C GLU A 152 33.34 23.08 1.35
N TRP A 153 32.93 21.89 0.88
CA TRP A 153 32.12 21.80 -0.33
C TRP A 153 30.79 22.54 -0.20
N LEU A 154 30.10 22.51 0.95
CA LEU A 154 28.87 23.25 1.20
C LEU A 154 29.01 24.75 0.92
N LYS A 155 30.18 25.33 1.10
CA LYS A 155 30.44 26.76 0.78
C LYS A 155 30.36 27.07 -0.72
N THR A 156 30.42 26.05 -1.58
CA THR A 156 30.44 26.19 -3.05
C THR A 156 29.06 26.04 -3.72
N ILE A 157 28.01 25.66 -2.97
CA ILE A 157 26.72 25.28 -3.53
C ILE A 157 25.68 26.40 -3.57
N LYS A 158 26.02 27.57 -3.04
CA LYS A 158 25.12 28.72 -3.04
C LYS A 158 24.59 29.03 -4.45
N GLY A 159 23.29 29.14 -4.59
CA GLY A 159 22.63 29.44 -5.86
C GLY A 159 22.52 28.25 -6.82
N LYS A 160 22.79 27.02 -6.39
CA LYS A 160 22.73 25.82 -7.25
C LYS A 160 21.61 24.85 -6.83
N PHE A 161 21.15 24.04 -7.77
CA PHE A 161 20.37 22.82 -7.50
C PHE A 161 21.31 21.66 -7.16
N ILE A 162 20.91 20.84 -6.18
CA ILE A 162 21.71 19.71 -5.70
C ILE A 162 21.05 18.39 -6.08
N LEU A 163 21.77 17.51 -6.77
CA LEU A 163 21.38 16.11 -6.99
C LEU A 163 21.67 15.32 -5.71
N VAL A 164 20.63 14.78 -5.06
CA VAL A 164 20.73 14.18 -3.72
C VAL A 164 20.51 12.66 -3.68
N SER A 165 20.23 12.02 -4.81
CA SER A 165 20.08 10.57 -4.91
C SER A 165 21.31 9.90 -5.52
N GLN A 166 21.44 8.59 -5.28
CA GLN A 166 22.50 7.79 -5.92
C GLN A 166 22.26 7.68 -7.43
N ASN A 167 23.34 7.56 -8.20
CA ASN A 167 23.26 7.18 -9.61
C ASN A 167 22.96 5.68 -9.75
N GLN A 168 22.41 5.28 -10.91
CA GLN A 168 22.19 3.88 -11.28
C GLN A 168 22.97 3.55 -12.56
N ILE A 169 23.56 2.35 -12.62
CA ILE A 169 24.26 1.88 -13.83
C ILE A 169 23.31 1.63 -15.00
N THR A 170 22.08 1.26 -14.69
CA THR A 170 21.02 0.99 -15.67
C THR A 170 19.65 1.23 -15.07
N GLY A 171 18.74 1.79 -15.86
CA GLY A 171 17.32 1.94 -15.54
C GLY A 171 16.46 0.76 -16.00
N ARG A 172 17.04 -0.32 -16.51
CA ARG A 172 16.29 -1.50 -16.91
C ARG A 172 15.69 -2.22 -15.70
N PRO A 173 14.37 -2.50 -15.67
CA PRO A 173 13.73 -3.27 -14.62
C PRO A 173 14.31 -4.69 -14.50
N ASP A 174 14.23 -5.27 -13.30
CA ASP A 174 14.81 -6.60 -13.03
C ASP A 174 14.17 -7.69 -13.90
N TYR A 175 12.86 -7.63 -14.17
CA TYR A 175 12.18 -8.61 -15.02
C TYR A 175 12.74 -8.65 -16.46
N GLN A 176 13.24 -7.52 -16.99
CA GLN A 176 13.88 -7.52 -18.31
C GLN A 176 15.25 -8.18 -18.27
N TRP A 177 15.96 -8.08 -17.16
CA TRP A 177 17.20 -8.79 -16.97
C TRP A 177 16.97 -10.30 -16.82
N GLU A 178 15.92 -10.70 -16.11
CA GLU A 178 15.51 -12.10 -16.00
C GLU A 178 15.14 -12.70 -17.36
N GLU A 179 14.47 -11.95 -18.22
CA GLU A 179 13.99 -12.41 -19.52
C GLU A 179 15.08 -12.42 -20.60
N TYR A 180 15.96 -11.40 -20.63
CA TYR A 180 16.83 -11.17 -21.79
C TYR A 180 18.33 -11.30 -21.51
N ALA A 181 18.77 -11.20 -20.26
CA ALA A 181 20.20 -11.28 -19.94
C ALA A 181 20.66 -12.73 -19.75
N THR A 182 21.98 -12.97 -19.89
CA THR A 182 22.52 -14.23 -19.38
C THR A 182 22.49 -14.22 -17.84
N PRO A 183 22.42 -15.40 -17.17
CA PRO A 183 22.47 -15.47 -15.71
C PRO A 183 23.66 -14.72 -15.10
N GLU A 184 24.85 -14.86 -15.69
CA GLU A 184 26.06 -14.20 -15.21
C GLU A 184 25.97 -12.66 -15.32
N SER A 185 25.39 -12.17 -16.43
CA SER A 185 25.19 -10.74 -16.66
C SER A 185 24.16 -10.15 -15.67
N PHE A 186 23.11 -10.90 -15.38
CA PHE A 186 22.10 -10.50 -14.40
C PHE A 186 22.66 -10.44 -12.97
N GLU A 187 23.40 -11.48 -12.54
CA GLU A 187 24.04 -11.47 -11.22
C GLU A 187 25.05 -10.32 -11.11
N LYS A 188 25.88 -10.11 -12.14
CA LYS A 188 26.81 -9.00 -12.17
C LYS A 188 26.10 -7.65 -12.03
N MET A 189 24.98 -7.44 -12.69
CA MET A 189 24.21 -6.20 -12.60
C MET A 189 23.70 -5.97 -11.15
N LYS A 190 23.21 -7.04 -10.47
CA LYS A 190 22.79 -6.94 -9.06
C LYS A 190 23.96 -6.57 -8.15
N GLU A 191 25.10 -7.25 -8.29
CA GLU A 191 26.31 -6.92 -7.53
C GLU A 191 26.77 -5.48 -7.75
N ASP A 192 26.75 -5.01 -8.99
CA ASP A 192 27.17 -3.65 -9.31
C ASP A 192 26.21 -2.60 -8.73
N ARG A 193 24.89 -2.86 -8.70
CA ARG A 193 23.91 -2.02 -8.00
C ARG A 193 24.16 -2.00 -6.49
N ASP A 194 24.44 -3.13 -5.88
CA ASP A 194 24.76 -3.22 -4.46
C ASP A 194 26.02 -2.43 -4.11
N LYS A 195 27.09 -2.56 -4.91
CA LYS A 195 28.33 -1.79 -4.75
C LYS A 195 28.12 -0.28 -4.85
N ILE A 196 27.30 0.18 -5.81
CA ILE A 196 26.93 1.59 -5.94
C ILE A 196 26.17 2.07 -4.70
N THR A 197 25.22 1.29 -4.23
CA THR A 197 24.44 1.59 -3.04
C THR A 197 25.32 1.66 -1.79
N GLU A 198 26.21 0.69 -1.60
CA GLU A 198 27.17 0.68 -0.49
C GLU A 198 28.12 1.89 -0.55
N LYS A 199 28.66 2.21 -1.73
CA LYS A 199 29.53 3.38 -1.95
C LYS A 199 28.80 4.67 -1.62
N TRP A 200 27.55 4.80 -2.05
CA TRP A 200 26.73 5.99 -1.78
C TRP A 200 26.46 6.16 -0.29
N PHE A 201 26.04 5.10 0.43
CA PHE A 201 25.86 5.16 1.87
C PHE A 201 27.16 5.38 2.64
N ALA A 202 28.27 4.82 2.18
CA ALA A 202 29.59 5.06 2.78
C ALA A 202 29.99 6.53 2.65
N ASN A 203 29.77 7.13 1.47
CA ASN A 203 30.03 8.55 1.22
C ASN A 203 29.12 9.43 2.10
N PHE A 204 27.81 9.09 2.18
CA PHE A 204 26.86 9.79 3.02
C PHE A 204 27.28 9.80 4.50
N ARG A 205 27.70 8.65 5.06
CA ARG A 205 28.15 8.57 6.46
C ARG A 205 29.33 9.48 6.76
N LYS A 206 30.23 9.70 5.79
CA LYS A 206 31.39 10.58 5.96
C LYS A 206 31.00 12.06 6.06
N THR A 207 29.82 12.46 5.60
CA THR A 207 29.32 13.84 5.76
C THR A 207 29.11 14.23 7.22
N GLY A 208 28.95 13.26 8.13
CA GLY A 208 28.66 13.48 9.53
C GLY A 208 27.23 13.96 9.83
N TYR A 209 26.39 14.11 8.81
CA TYR A 209 24.99 14.52 8.97
C TYR A 209 24.03 13.31 8.99
N GLY A 210 22.98 13.43 9.79
CA GLY A 210 21.85 12.50 9.75
C GLY A 210 21.03 12.66 8.46
N TYR A 211 20.26 11.64 8.11
CA TYR A 211 19.46 11.65 6.88
C TYR A 211 18.40 12.78 6.84
N ARG A 212 17.96 13.25 8.00
CA ARG A 212 17.06 14.40 8.11
C ARG A 212 17.79 15.73 8.05
N ASP A 213 19.00 15.80 8.60
CA ASP A 213 19.72 17.04 8.81
C ASP A 213 20.48 17.50 7.57
N ILE A 214 20.86 16.59 6.67
CA ILE A 214 21.65 16.90 5.48
C ILE A 214 20.88 17.82 4.51
N ASN A 215 19.56 17.65 4.36
CA ASN A 215 18.76 18.51 3.49
C ASN A 215 18.70 19.95 4.03
N LYS A 216 18.63 20.10 5.36
CA LYS A 216 18.74 21.39 6.00
C LYS A 216 20.13 22.01 5.84
N ALA A 217 21.20 21.22 5.88
CA ALA A 217 22.55 21.72 5.64
C ALA A 217 22.71 22.27 4.21
N PHE A 218 22.13 21.65 3.20
CA PHE A 218 22.09 22.21 1.83
C PHE A 218 21.33 23.53 1.77
N GLU A 219 20.18 23.58 2.43
CA GLU A 219 19.33 24.78 2.50
C GLU A 219 20.05 25.93 3.18
N ASP A 220 20.65 25.68 4.34
CA ASP A 220 21.40 26.68 5.13
C ASP A 220 22.67 27.16 4.40
N ALA A 221 23.28 26.30 3.56
CA ALA A 221 24.40 26.67 2.71
C ALA A 221 24.00 27.47 1.45
N GLY A 222 22.69 27.72 1.25
CA GLY A 222 22.19 28.58 0.18
C GLY A 222 21.94 27.85 -1.14
N ALA A 223 21.77 26.53 -1.14
CA ALA A 223 21.20 25.82 -2.29
C ALA A 223 19.81 26.40 -2.62
N VAL A 224 19.41 26.37 -3.89
CA VAL A 224 18.12 26.92 -4.34
C VAL A 224 17.05 25.87 -4.59
N GLY A 225 17.39 24.59 -4.44
CA GLY A 225 16.45 23.48 -4.49
C GLY A 225 17.19 22.15 -4.54
N LEU A 226 16.45 21.06 -4.21
CA LEU A 226 16.97 19.70 -4.24
C LEU A 226 16.27 18.91 -5.35
N ILE A 227 17.04 18.08 -6.05
CA ILE A 227 16.55 17.17 -7.08
C ILE A 227 16.88 15.75 -6.63
N SER A 228 15.85 14.97 -6.35
CA SER A 228 15.94 13.54 -6.01
C SER A 228 15.49 12.65 -7.15
N SER A 229 15.77 11.36 -7.04
CA SER A 229 15.16 10.30 -7.82
C SER A 229 14.97 9.08 -6.92
N TYR A 230 13.74 8.85 -6.49
CA TYR A 230 13.32 7.70 -5.69
C TYR A 230 12.90 6.55 -6.62
N TRP A 231 13.85 6.03 -7.37
CA TRP A 231 13.58 5.04 -8.40
C TRP A 231 12.90 3.77 -7.84
N SER A 232 11.76 3.41 -8.43
CA SER A 232 10.96 2.23 -8.08
C SER A 232 11.28 0.99 -8.94
N ARG A 233 12.32 1.03 -9.77
CA ARG A 233 12.66 0.01 -10.78
C ARG A 233 11.67 -0.06 -11.94
N ALA A 234 10.94 1.01 -12.21
CA ALA A 234 10.04 1.19 -13.34
C ALA A 234 10.53 2.30 -14.28
N PHE A 235 10.11 2.27 -15.55
CA PHE A 235 10.37 3.35 -16.49
C PHE A 235 9.45 4.55 -16.22
N GLY A 236 10.02 5.76 -16.27
CA GLY A 236 9.26 7.01 -16.20
C GLY A 236 8.57 7.29 -14.88
N ALA A 237 8.78 6.46 -13.84
CA ALA A 237 8.16 6.65 -12.55
C ALA A 237 8.84 7.74 -11.74
N ASN A 238 8.02 8.62 -11.14
CA ASN A 238 8.39 9.52 -10.04
C ASN A 238 7.78 8.98 -8.76
N LYS A 239 8.57 8.81 -7.71
CA LYS A 239 8.06 8.38 -6.42
C LYS A 239 7.95 9.58 -5.47
N VAL A 240 6.78 9.77 -4.89
CA VAL A 240 6.49 10.93 -4.06
C VAL A 240 6.47 10.55 -2.58
N PHE A 241 7.28 11.28 -1.81
CA PHE A 241 7.29 11.27 -0.34
C PHE A 241 7.30 12.70 0.17
N SER A 242 7.36 12.88 1.50
CA SER A 242 7.50 14.19 2.13
C SER A 242 8.83 14.86 1.74
N ALA A 243 8.76 16.11 1.35
CA ALA A 243 9.93 16.97 1.29
C ALA A 243 10.52 17.17 2.70
N ARG A 244 11.83 17.36 2.76
CA ARG A 244 12.56 17.59 4.01
C ARG A 244 13.24 18.95 4.02
N THR A 245 12.79 19.86 3.17
CA THR A 245 13.21 21.25 3.08
C THR A 245 12.11 22.15 3.61
N GLU A 246 12.48 23.30 4.17
CA GLU A 246 11.54 24.27 4.75
C GLU A 246 11.43 25.55 3.92
N LYS A 247 12.46 25.88 3.12
CA LYS A 247 12.56 27.16 2.39
C LYS A 247 12.76 26.99 0.89
N ILE A 248 13.32 25.86 0.46
CA ILE A 248 13.67 25.61 -0.94
C ILE A 248 12.87 24.44 -1.52
N PRO A 249 12.51 24.46 -2.81
CA PRO A 249 11.77 23.38 -3.43
C PRO A 249 12.56 22.07 -3.44
N ASN A 250 11.85 20.95 -3.26
CA ASN A 250 12.38 19.61 -3.44
C ASN A 250 11.52 18.87 -4.45
N VAL A 251 12.14 18.39 -5.54
CA VAL A 251 11.46 17.68 -6.62
C VAL A 251 12.06 16.28 -6.80
N ASP A 252 11.23 15.31 -7.14
CA ASP A 252 11.66 14.01 -7.66
C ASP A 252 11.65 14.05 -9.18
N VAL A 253 12.72 13.60 -9.80
CA VAL A 253 12.87 13.47 -11.26
C VAL A 253 13.04 11.99 -11.58
N ASN A 254 12.36 11.50 -12.63
CA ASN A 254 12.48 10.11 -13.04
C ASN A 254 13.95 9.72 -13.29
N LEU A 255 14.25 8.43 -13.20
CA LEU A 255 15.62 7.96 -13.26
C LEU A 255 16.31 8.35 -14.58
N GLU A 256 15.60 8.28 -15.70
CA GLU A 256 16.15 8.54 -17.04
C GLU A 256 16.72 9.95 -17.15
N ASP A 257 15.98 10.94 -16.67
CA ASP A 257 16.39 12.35 -16.70
C ASP A 257 17.38 12.67 -15.56
N TYR A 258 17.17 12.10 -14.38
CA TYR A 258 18.07 12.28 -13.24
C TYR A 258 19.48 11.79 -13.54
N THR A 259 19.62 10.56 -14.07
CA THR A 259 20.94 10.00 -14.38
C THR A 259 21.61 10.71 -15.55
N MET A 260 20.84 11.30 -16.47
CA MET A 260 21.40 12.17 -17.51
C MET A 260 22.05 13.41 -16.89
N LEU A 261 21.36 14.13 -16.00
CA LEU A 261 21.91 15.28 -15.28
C LEU A 261 23.13 14.86 -14.47
N TYR A 262 23.06 13.73 -13.78
CA TYR A 262 24.16 13.20 -12.96
C TYR A 262 25.42 12.95 -13.81
N ARG A 263 25.28 12.26 -14.95
CA ARG A 263 26.40 12.01 -15.86
C ARG A 263 26.97 13.29 -16.47
N MET A 264 26.15 14.29 -16.75
CA MET A 264 26.65 15.60 -17.24
C MET A 264 27.55 16.24 -16.19
N VAL A 265 27.09 16.35 -14.95
CA VAL A 265 27.89 16.92 -13.86
C VAL A 265 29.16 16.10 -13.62
N GLU A 266 29.09 14.77 -13.65
CA GLU A 266 30.23 13.89 -13.43
C GLU A 266 31.31 14.02 -14.51
N ASN A 267 30.89 14.30 -15.75
CA ASN A 267 31.80 14.50 -16.88
C ASN A 267 32.14 15.99 -17.13
N GLY A 268 31.96 16.86 -16.15
CA GLY A 268 32.39 18.26 -16.20
C GLY A 268 31.48 19.19 -16.99
N THR A 269 30.27 18.72 -17.44
CA THR A 269 29.25 19.58 -18.02
C THR A 269 28.37 20.11 -16.91
N THR A 270 28.12 21.42 -16.85
CA THR A 270 27.24 22.04 -15.88
C THR A 270 25.84 22.25 -16.50
N PRO A 271 24.86 21.39 -16.23
CA PRO A 271 23.50 21.61 -16.72
C PRO A 271 22.87 22.83 -16.04
N LYS A 272 22.12 23.63 -16.79
CA LYS A 272 21.27 24.69 -16.25
C LYS A 272 19.83 24.25 -16.32
N VAL A 273 19.15 24.25 -15.17
CA VAL A 273 17.78 23.76 -15.03
C VAL A 273 16.90 24.90 -14.52
N LYS A 274 15.68 24.97 -15.07
CA LYS A 274 14.59 25.81 -14.57
C LYS A 274 13.55 24.92 -13.90
N ILE A 275 13.17 25.23 -12.65
CA ILE A 275 12.11 24.56 -11.90
C ILE A 275 11.01 25.57 -11.58
N VAL A 276 9.79 25.28 -12.00
CA VAL A 276 8.57 25.92 -11.56
C VAL A 276 7.78 24.87 -10.78
N ALA A 277 7.76 24.98 -9.46
CA ALA A 277 7.06 24.05 -8.58
C ALA A 277 6.24 24.88 -7.60
N THR A 278 4.93 25.00 -7.87
CA THR A 278 4.05 25.84 -7.05
C THR A 278 3.23 24.99 -6.09
N SER A 279 2.97 25.56 -4.92
CA SER A 279 2.08 24.97 -3.92
C SER A 279 1.44 26.07 -3.10
N LYS A 280 0.42 25.74 -2.31
CA LYS A 280 -0.28 26.66 -1.42
C LYS A 280 -0.34 26.07 -0.02
N GLU A 281 0.05 26.87 0.96
CA GLU A 281 -0.10 26.55 2.38
C GLU A 281 -1.50 26.97 2.87
N HIS A 282 -2.13 26.12 3.68
CA HIS A 282 -3.44 26.37 4.28
C HIS A 282 -3.38 26.50 5.80
N GLY A 283 -2.16 26.51 6.38
CA GLY A 283 -1.96 26.51 7.83
C GLY A 283 -2.26 25.13 8.42
N GLU A 284 -2.72 25.11 9.66
CA GLU A 284 -3.16 23.88 10.33
C GLU A 284 -4.62 23.59 9.96
N VAL A 285 -4.91 22.36 9.57
CA VAL A 285 -6.25 21.89 9.18
C VAL A 285 -6.62 20.62 9.94
N PRO A 286 -7.91 20.40 10.26
CA PRO A 286 -8.36 19.18 10.90
C PRO A 286 -8.24 17.98 9.97
N THR A 287 -8.04 16.78 10.59
CA THR A 287 -7.93 15.49 9.89
C THR A 287 -8.95 14.50 10.42
N TRP A 288 -9.43 13.62 9.55
CA TRP A 288 -10.54 12.71 9.86
C TRP A 288 -10.29 11.27 9.40
N ASN A 289 -11.07 10.36 9.99
CA ASN A 289 -11.46 9.10 9.40
C ASN A 289 -12.92 9.22 8.92
N THR A 290 -13.30 8.54 7.85
CA THR A 290 -14.71 8.31 7.52
C THR A 290 -15.16 6.98 8.09
N LEU A 291 -16.20 7.02 8.92
CA LEU A 291 -16.81 5.85 9.54
C LEU A 291 -18.25 5.70 9.04
N ALA A 292 -18.66 4.45 8.79
CA ALA A 292 -20.06 4.15 8.48
C ALA A 292 -20.46 2.80 9.07
N GLU A 293 -21.77 2.64 9.43
CA GLU A 293 -22.22 1.43 10.10
C GLU A 293 -23.63 0.99 9.68
N ILE A 294 -23.82 -0.33 9.61
CA ILE A 294 -25.11 -1.00 9.56
C ILE A 294 -25.32 -1.59 10.94
N LYS A 295 -26.22 -0.99 11.73
CA LYS A 295 -26.42 -1.35 13.15
C LYS A 295 -26.94 -2.75 13.30
N GLY A 296 -26.35 -3.52 14.20
CA GLY A 296 -26.77 -4.86 14.58
C GLY A 296 -28.09 -4.87 15.34
N VAL A 297 -28.87 -5.95 15.16
CA VAL A 297 -30.20 -6.09 15.81
C VAL A 297 -30.15 -6.98 17.04
N GLU A 298 -29.28 -7.99 17.11
CA GLU A 298 -29.16 -8.88 18.27
C GLU A 298 -28.00 -8.50 19.19
N LYS A 299 -26.86 -8.18 18.61
CA LYS A 299 -25.63 -7.82 19.32
C LYS A 299 -25.11 -6.46 18.82
N PRO A 300 -25.86 -5.37 19.05
CA PRO A 300 -25.55 -4.06 18.47
C PRO A 300 -24.23 -3.45 18.94
N ASP A 301 -23.70 -3.92 20.05
CA ASP A 301 -22.44 -3.44 20.62
C ASP A 301 -21.24 -4.37 20.31
N GLU A 302 -21.44 -5.43 19.53
CA GLU A 302 -20.37 -6.23 18.93
C GLU A 302 -20.19 -5.83 17.46
N TYR A 303 -18.93 -5.78 16.97
CA TYR A 303 -18.61 -5.18 15.68
C TYR A 303 -17.83 -6.13 14.77
N VAL A 304 -18.16 -6.10 13.49
CA VAL A 304 -17.27 -6.59 12.41
C VAL A 304 -16.84 -5.36 11.62
N ILE A 305 -15.53 -5.18 11.41
CA ILE A 305 -15.00 -3.97 10.78
C ILE A 305 -14.38 -4.31 9.41
N LEU A 306 -14.88 -3.68 8.37
CA LEU A 306 -14.22 -3.57 7.07
C LEU A 306 -13.27 -2.38 7.10
N SER A 307 -12.08 -2.52 6.54
CA SER A 307 -10.97 -1.60 6.78
C SER A 307 -10.14 -1.36 5.52
N ALA A 308 -9.91 -0.10 5.21
CA ALA A 308 -8.99 0.34 4.17
C ALA A 308 -8.56 1.78 4.46
N HIS A 309 -7.32 2.16 4.21
CA HIS A 309 -6.97 3.56 4.32
C HIS A 309 -7.50 4.38 3.15
N PHE A 310 -7.73 5.65 3.41
CA PHE A 310 -8.39 6.55 2.50
C PHE A 310 -7.42 7.56 1.88
N ASP A 311 -6.42 7.95 2.64
CA ASP A 311 -5.37 8.82 2.15
C ASP A 311 -4.49 8.12 1.10
N SER A 312 -3.74 8.91 0.39
CA SER A 312 -2.74 8.47 -0.59
C SER A 312 -1.65 9.51 -0.72
N TRP A 313 -0.49 9.10 -1.27
CA TRP A 313 0.43 10.08 -1.82
C TRP A 313 -0.17 10.75 -3.07
N ASP A 314 0.31 11.94 -3.39
CA ASP A 314 -0.25 12.80 -4.43
C ASP A 314 0.61 12.87 -5.71
N GLY A 315 1.40 11.84 -5.95
CA GLY A 315 2.14 11.68 -7.22
C GLY A 315 1.25 11.31 -8.39
N GLY A 316 0.38 10.34 -8.18
CA GLY A 316 -0.72 9.90 -9.06
C GLY A 316 -2.07 10.29 -8.48
N THR A 317 -3.08 9.44 -8.64
CA THR A 317 -4.43 9.63 -8.10
C THR A 317 -4.73 8.74 -6.88
N GLY A 318 -3.72 7.97 -6.40
CA GLY A 318 -3.87 7.08 -5.26
C GLY A 318 -4.89 5.96 -5.54
N THR A 319 -4.82 5.38 -6.73
CA THR A 319 -5.81 4.39 -7.20
C THR A 319 -5.56 3.04 -6.56
N THR A 320 -4.36 2.48 -6.73
CA THR A 320 -4.02 1.16 -6.20
C THR A 320 -3.52 1.23 -4.77
N ASP A 321 -3.06 2.41 -4.34
CA ASP A 321 -2.60 2.72 -2.99
C ASP A 321 -3.37 3.92 -2.39
N ASN A 322 -4.46 3.71 -1.67
CA ASN A 322 -5.23 2.47 -1.51
C ASN A 322 -6.70 2.69 -1.90
N GLY A 323 -6.94 3.46 -2.95
CA GLY A 323 -8.29 3.76 -3.43
C GLY A 323 -9.08 2.51 -3.79
N THR A 324 -8.43 1.50 -4.39
CA THR A 324 -9.10 0.23 -4.74
C THR A 324 -9.57 -0.52 -3.49
N GLY A 325 -8.77 -0.58 -2.42
CA GLY A 325 -9.21 -1.12 -1.13
C GLY A 325 -10.41 -0.35 -0.57
N THR A 326 -10.37 0.99 -0.64
CA THR A 326 -11.48 1.85 -0.22
C THR A 326 -12.78 1.53 -0.96
N ILE A 327 -12.78 1.52 -2.31
CA ILE A 327 -14.03 1.28 -3.08
C ILE A 327 -14.54 -0.15 -2.97
N VAL A 328 -13.66 -1.15 -2.74
CA VAL A 328 -14.06 -2.53 -2.42
C VAL A 328 -14.86 -2.56 -1.12
N MET A 329 -14.39 -1.91 -0.07
CA MET A 329 -15.09 -1.87 1.21
C MET A 329 -16.40 -1.04 1.14
N MET A 330 -16.40 0.05 0.35
CA MET A 330 -17.61 0.83 0.08
C MET A 330 -18.68 0.00 -0.64
N GLU A 331 -18.31 -0.72 -1.67
CA GLU A 331 -19.22 -1.56 -2.44
C GLU A 331 -19.73 -2.74 -1.60
N ALA A 332 -18.87 -3.37 -0.79
CA ALA A 332 -19.28 -4.41 0.14
C ALA A 332 -20.35 -3.89 1.14
N MET A 333 -20.14 -2.70 1.71
CA MET A 333 -21.11 -2.07 2.61
C MET A 333 -22.46 -1.75 1.91
N ARG A 334 -22.41 -1.22 0.67
CA ARG A 334 -23.60 -0.95 -0.13
C ARG A 334 -24.44 -2.22 -0.34
N ILE A 335 -23.78 -3.31 -0.71
CA ILE A 335 -24.42 -4.59 -1.00
C ILE A 335 -24.97 -5.22 0.28
N LEU A 336 -24.20 -5.20 1.38
CA LEU A 336 -24.66 -5.67 2.68
C LEU A 336 -25.88 -4.88 3.16
N LYS A 337 -25.90 -3.55 3.00
CA LYS A 337 -27.08 -2.75 3.34
C LYS A 337 -28.31 -3.15 2.54
N LYS A 338 -28.14 -3.50 1.27
CA LYS A 338 -29.25 -3.90 0.38
C LYS A 338 -29.84 -5.26 0.72
N PHE A 339 -28.99 -6.27 1.00
CA PHE A 339 -29.42 -7.67 1.13
C PHE A 339 -29.33 -8.24 2.54
N TYR A 340 -28.65 -7.54 3.44
CA TYR A 340 -28.48 -7.89 4.85
C TYR A 340 -28.61 -6.64 5.74
N PRO A 341 -29.76 -5.93 5.68
CA PRO A 341 -29.93 -4.63 6.34
C PRO A 341 -30.03 -4.70 7.86
N ASN A 342 -30.29 -5.88 8.42
CA ASN A 342 -30.46 -6.13 9.85
C ASN A 342 -29.42 -7.17 10.33
N PRO A 343 -28.13 -6.85 10.36
CA PRO A 343 -27.10 -7.79 10.75
C PRO A 343 -27.23 -8.18 12.23
N LYS A 344 -26.77 -9.37 12.60
CA LYS A 344 -26.75 -9.81 13.99
C LYS A 344 -25.83 -8.91 14.83
N ARG A 345 -24.58 -8.67 14.35
CA ARG A 345 -23.63 -7.69 14.90
C ARG A 345 -23.57 -6.46 14.03
N THR A 346 -23.21 -5.33 14.60
CA THR A 346 -22.96 -4.12 13.82
C THR A 346 -21.81 -4.35 12.83
N ILE A 347 -22.07 -4.10 11.54
CA ILE A 347 -21.03 -4.08 10.53
C ILE A 347 -20.62 -2.63 10.32
N MET A 348 -19.34 -2.34 10.58
CA MET A 348 -18.76 -1.01 10.45
C MET A 348 -17.72 -1.01 9.34
N VAL A 349 -17.53 0.13 8.69
CA VAL A 349 -16.36 0.37 7.85
C VAL A 349 -15.55 1.54 8.39
N GLY A 350 -14.23 1.39 8.39
CA GLY A 350 -13.28 2.46 8.67
C GLY A 350 -12.43 2.77 7.44
N HIS A 351 -12.54 4.01 6.94
CA HIS A 351 -11.66 4.59 5.94
C HIS A 351 -10.69 5.52 6.66
N TRP A 352 -9.47 5.04 6.84
CA TRP A 352 -8.49 5.66 7.72
C TRP A 352 -7.75 6.78 7.00
N GLY A 353 -7.53 7.89 7.69
CA GLY A 353 -6.70 8.98 7.21
C GLY A 353 -5.29 8.92 7.77
N SER A 354 -4.30 9.34 6.98
CA SER A 354 -2.89 9.38 7.38
C SER A 354 -2.29 8.02 7.73
N GLU A 355 -2.67 6.98 7.00
CA GLU A 355 -1.98 5.70 7.00
C GLU A 355 -0.55 5.88 6.53
N GLU A 356 -0.39 6.54 5.41
CA GLU A 356 0.86 6.84 4.70
C GLU A 356 1.90 7.57 5.56
N GLN A 357 1.46 8.27 6.58
CA GLN A 357 2.33 8.98 7.53
C GLN A 357 2.44 8.22 8.86
N GLY A 358 2.00 6.96 8.89
CA GLY A 358 2.25 6.04 9.98
C GLY A 358 1.01 5.54 10.73
N LEU A 359 -0.04 5.13 10.04
CA LEU A 359 -1.26 4.50 10.57
C LEU A 359 -2.01 5.41 11.58
N ASN A 360 -1.98 6.75 11.39
CA ASN A 360 -2.44 7.66 12.44
C ASN A 360 -3.94 7.57 12.67
N GLY A 361 -4.74 7.45 11.60
CA GLY A 361 -6.20 7.35 11.70
C GLY A 361 -6.68 6.11 12.42
N SER A 362 -6.15 4.93 12.08
CA SER A 362 -6.51 3.68 12.76
C SER A 362 -6.01 3.61 14.20
N ARG A 363 -4.81 4.14 14.49
CA ARG A 363 -4.30 4.25 15.86
C ARG A 363 -5.16 5.16 16.71
N ALA A 364 -5.60 6.30 16.15
CA ALA A 364 -6.51 7.21 16.82
C ALA A 364 -7.85 6.56 17.10
N PHE A 365 -8.41 5.81 16.13
CA PHE A 365 -9.64 5.06 16.34
C PHE A 365 -9.49 4.05 17.49
N VAL A 366 -8.39 3.30 17.54
CA VAL A 366 -8.12 2.34 18.62
C VAL A 366 -8.03 3.03 19.98
N GLU A 367 -7.46 4.24 20.05
CA GLU A 367 -7.35 5.02 21.29
C GLU A 367 -8.70 5.64 21.70
N ASP A 368 -9.45 6.20 20.74
CA ASP A 368 -10.66 6.99 21.00
C ASP A 368 -11.93 6.12 21.20
N TYR A 369 -11.96 4.90 20.63
CA TYR A 369 -13.12 3.98 20.72
C TYR A 369 -12.78 2.64 21.39
N PRO A 370 -12.25 2.63 22.62
CA PRO A 370 -11.78 1.40 23.28
C PRO A 370 -12.90 0.36 23.46
N LYS A 371 -14.15 0.79 23.65
CA LYS A 371 -15.29 -0.13 23.78
C LYS A 371 -15.63 -0.84 22.47
N ILE A 372 -15.52 -0.16 21.32
CA ILE A 372 -15.70 -0.77 20.00
C ILE A 372 -14.57 -1.79 19.78
N VAL A 373 -13.33 -1.40 20.05
CA VAL A 373 -12.14 -2.25 19.92
C VAL A 373 -12.25 -3.51 20.80
N GLU A 374 -12.69 -3.36 22.05
CA GLU A 374 -12.92 -4.48 22.97
C GLU A 374 -14.00 -5.46 22.45
N ASN A 375 -15.03 -4.93 21.80
CA ASN A 375 -16.16 -5.71 21.31
C ASN A 375 -16.09 -6.06 19.82
N THR A 376 -14.97 -5.82 19.17
CA THR A 376 -14.77 -6.19 17.76
C THR A 376 -14.58 -7.71 17.63
N GLN A 377 -15.37 -8.32 16.77
CA GLN A 377 -15.34 -9.73 16.38
C GLN A 377 -14.16 -10.01 15.45
N ALA A 378 -14.04 -9.21 14.39
CA ALA A 378 -12.98 -9.30 13.41
C ALA A 378 -12.81 -7.98 12.65
N VAL A 379 -11.62 -7.74 12.12
CA VAL A 379 -11.29 -6.66 11.18
C VAL A 379 -10.76 -7.29 9.90
N PHE A 380 -11.33 -6.91 8.76
CA PHE A 380 -10.86 -7.31 7.42
C PHE A 380 -10.30 -6.08 6.72
N ASN A 381 -8.98 -6.03 6.56
CA ASN A 381 -8.27 -4.90 5.99
C ASN A 381 -7.74 -5.22 4.61
N GLN A 382 -8.04 -4.39 3.61
CA GLN A 382 -7.43 -4.48 2.29
C GLN A 382 -6.60 -3.25 2.01
N ASP A 383 -5.34 -3.51 1.69
CA ASP A 383 -4.33 -2.53 1.34
C ASP A 383 -3.20 -3.28 0.63
N ASN A 384 -2.93 -2.98 -0.57
CA ASN A 384 -1.83 -3.38 -1.44
C ASN A 384 -2.26 -3.76 -2.87
N GLY A 385 -2.68 -2.74 -3.57
CA GLY A 385 -2.90 -2.82 -5.00
C GLY A 385 -4.28 -3.35 -5.40
N THR A 386 -4.43 -3.54 -6.68
CA THR A 386 -5.71 -3.83 -7.33
C THR A 386 -6.00 -5.33 -7.51
N GLY A 387 -5.04 -6.20 -7.20
CA GLY A 387 -5.14 -7.62 -7.44
C GLY A 387 -6.19 -8.34 -6.57
N ARG A 388 -6.67 -9.50 -7.03
CA ARG A 388 -7.47 -10.38 -6.18
C ARG A 388 -6.69 -10.80 -4.94
N VAL A 389 -7.40 -11.04 -3.85
CA VAL A 389 -6.78 -11.53 -2.61
C VAL A 389 -6.22 -12.93 -2.84
N VAL A 390 -4.94 -13.12 -2.48
CA VAL A 390 -4.20 -14.38 -2.65
C VAL A 390 -3.57 -14.89 -1.36
N ASN A 391 -3.57 -14.10 -0.28
CA ASN A 391 -3.07 -14.57 1.02
C ASN A 391 -3.90 -14.02 2.18
N LEU A 392 -4.10 -14.84 3.20
CA LEU A 392 -4.75 -14.50 4.45
C LEU A 392 -4.03 -15.20 5.61
N SER A 393 -3.44 -14.41 6.51
CA SER A 393 -2.72 -14.91 7.69
C SER A 393 -3.54 -14.70 8.96
N GLY A 394 -3.48 -15.65 9.87
CA GLY A 394 -4.15 -15.61 11.18
C GLY A 394 -3.53 -14.65 12.19
N GLN A 395 -2.49 -13.90 11.81
CA GLN A 395 -1.85 -12.83 12.60
C GLN A 395 -1.43 -13.26 14.01
N GLY A 396 -1.12 -14.54 14.19
CA GLY A 396 -0.69 -15.09 15.48
C GLY A 396 -1.82 -15.39 16.48
N PHE A 397 -3.09 -15.25 16.11
CA PHE A 397 -4.22 -15.68 16.93
C PHE A 397 -4.39 -17.20 16.83
N LEU A 398 -4.27 -17.90 17.96
CA LEU A 398 -4.15 -19.38 18.01
C LEU A 398 -5.31 -20.10 17.33
N HIS A 399 -6.55 -19.63 17.57
CA HIS A 399 -7.75 -20.27 17.05
C HIS A 399 -8.28 -19.62 15.74
N SER A 400 -7.44 -18.83 15.06
CA SER A 400 -7.84 -18.15 13.82
C SER A 400 -8.27 -19.12 12.72
N TYR A 401 -7.67 -20.29 12.64
CA TYR A 401 -8.10 -21.32 11.69
C TYR A 401 -9.58 -21.70 11.87
N GLU A 402 -10.06 -21.90 13.09
CA GLU A 402 -11.40 -22.41 13.37
C GLU A 402 -12.48 -21.46 12.83
N TYR A 403 -12.38 -20.16 13.14
CA TYR A 403 -13.41 -19.21 12.72
C TYR A 403 -13.22 -18.72 11.30
N ILE A 404 -11.97 -18.49 10.83
CA ILE A 404 -11.76 -18.04 9.44
C ILE A 404 -12.12 -19.14 8.45
N SER A 405 -11.74 -20.40 8.70
CA SER A 405 -12.11 -21.50 7.80
C SER A 405 -13.62 -21.68 7.70
N ASN A 406 -14.33 -21.50 8.83
CA ASN A 406 -15.80 -21.51 8.84
C ASN A 406 -16.38 -20.40 7.96
N TRP A 407 -15.89 -19.16 8.11
CA TRP A 407 -16.38 -18.03 7.29
C TRP A 407 -15.98 -18.17 5.81
N LEU A 408 -14.76 -18.60 5.51
CA LEU A 408 -14.29 -18.83 4.13
C LEU A 408 -15.04 -19.97 3.43
N SER A 409 -15.54 -20.97 4.17
CA SER A 409 -16.29 -22.08 3.58
C SER A 409 -17.59 -21.65 2.88
N ALA A 410 -18.09 -20.46 3.21
CA ALA A 410 -19.27 -19.85 2.59
C ALA A 410 -18.94 -19.03 1.34
N VAL A 411 -17.66 -18.70 1.11
CA VAL A 411 -17.20 -17.95 -0.06
C VAL A 411 -17.06 -18.92 -1.25
N PRO A 412 -17.52 -18.54 -2.46
CA PRO A 412 -17.40 -19.41 -3.63
C PRO A 412 -15.97 -19.90 -3.90
N GLN A 413 -15.87 -21.17 -4.31
CA GLN A 413 -14.57 -21.80 -4.57
C GLN A 413 -13.74 -21.09 -5.65
N ASN A 414 -14.39 -20.50 -6.67
CA ASN A 414 -13.69 -19.73 -7.69
C ASN A 414 -12.98 -18.49 -7.13
N VAL A 415 -13.40 -17.95 -5.99
CA VAL A 415 -12.72 -16.87 -5.26
C VAL A 415 -11.65 -17.45 -4.33
N THR A 416 -12.01 -18.45 -3.50
CA THR A 416 -11.12 -18.96 -2.45
C THR A 416 -9.96 -19.84 -2.95
N LYS A 417 -10.09 -20.51 -4.12
CA LYS A 417 -9.05 -21.39 -4.68
C LYS A 417 -7.68 -20.72 -4.92
N HIS A 418 -7.65 -19.39 -4.90
CA HIS A 418 -6.42 -18.62 -5.10
C HIS A 418 -5.80 -18.13 -3.79
N ILE A 419 -6.49 -18.36 -2.65
CA ILE A 419 -6.07 -17.82 -1.36
C ILE A 419 -5.22 -18.86 -0.63
N GLU A 420 -3.96 -18.52 -0.42
CA GLU A 420 -3.10 -19.23 0.50
C GLU A 420 -3.36 -18.73 1.93
N THR A 421 -3.43 -19.66 2.88
CA THR A 421 -3.69 -19.33 4.29
C THR A 421 -2.51 -19.72 5.16
N ASP A 422 -2.16 -18.85 6.11
CA ASP A 422 -1.12 -19.08 7.11
C ASP A 422 -1.71 -18.98 8.52
N PHE A 423 -1.95 -20.12 9.16
CA PHE A 423 -2.54 -20.19 10.50
C PHE A 423 -1.60 -20.91 11.48
N PRO A 424 -1.44 -20.36 12.70
CA PRO A 424 -1.96 -19.07 13.18
C PRO A 424 -1.18 -17.86 12.65
N GLY A 425 -0.14 -18.05 11.84
CA GLY A 425 0.69 -16.98 11.30
C GLY A 425 1.56 -16.27 12.34
N MET A 426 2.10 -15.12 11.95
CA MET A 426 2.86 -14.22 12.83
C MET A 426 2.13 -12.86 12.92
N PRO A 427 2.17 -12.19 14.09
CA PRO A 427 1.51 -10.89 14.24
C PRO A 427 2.21 -9.83 13.39
N GLY A 428 1.48 -9.14 12.55
CA GLY A 428 1.95 -8.00 11.80
C GLY A 428 2.09 -6.76 12.69
N GLY A 429 3.23 -6.10 12.64
CA GLY A 429 3.53 -4.92 13.46
C GLY A 429 3.55 -3.60 12.69
N GLY A 430 3.05 -3.60 11.45
CA GLY A 430 3.04 -2.43 10.55
C GLY A 430 2.67 -2.84 9.13
N GLY A 431 2.84 -1.92 8.19
CA GLY A 431 2.59 -2.14 6.76
C GLY A 431 1.17 -1.80 6.33
N SER A 432 0.19 -1.80 7.23
CA SER A 432 -1.17 -1.27 7.03
C SER A 432 -1.97 -1.25 8.34
N ASP A 433 -3.18 -0.71 8.30
CA ASP A 433 -4.04 -0.39 9.44
C ASP A 433 -4.48 -1.59 10.30
N TYR A 434 -4.53 -2.81 9.74
CA TYR A 434 -4.79 -4.01 10.55
C TYR A 434 -3.83 -4.14 11.74
N ALA A 435 -2.60 -3.64 11.59
CA ALA A 435 -1.57 -3.71 12.62
C ALA A 435 -1.92 -2.90 13.89
N SER A 436 -2.69 -1.82 13.76
CA SER A 436 -3.21 -1.05 14.89
C SER A 436 -4.13 -1.91 15.76
N PHE A 437 -4.99 -2.70 15.14
CA PHE A 437 -5.92 -3.60 15.80
C PHE A 437 -5.23 -4.85 16.36
N VAL A 438 -4.30 -5.47 15.62
CA VAL A 438 -3.49 -6.59 16.11
C VAL A 438 -2.72 -6.18 17.37
N ALA A 439 -2.14 -4.98 17.39
CA ALA A 439 -1.44 -4.46 18.57
C ALA A 439 -2.38 -4.32 19.79
N ALA A 440 -3.64 -3.93 19.57
CA ALA A 440 -4.67 -3.88 20.60
C ALA A 440 -5.27 -5.26 20.97
N GLY A 441 -4.83 -6.34 20.30
CA GLY A 441 -5.30 -7.70 20.58
C GLY A 441 -6.63 -8.05 19.93
N VAL A 442 -6.99 -7.37 18.87
CA VAL A 442 -8.19 -7.64 18.07
C VAL A 442 -7.81 -8.56 16.91
N PRO A 443 -8.58 -9.64 16.63
CA PRO A 443 -8.41 -10.43 15.42
C PRO A 443 -8.61 -9.55 14.18
N ALA A 444 -7.50 -9.16 13.56
CA ALA A 444 -7.48 -8.27 12.40
C ALA A 444 -6.61 -8.88 11.29
N PHE A 445 -7.17 -8.98 10.09
CA PHE A 445 -6.61 -9.76 9.00
C PHE A 445 -6.34 -8.89 7.79
N SER A 446 -5.12 -8.99 7.26
CA SER A 446 -4.78 -8.42 5.97
C SER A 446 -5.29 -9.31 4.85
N LEU A 447 -6.10 -8.78 3.97
CA LEU A 447 -6.54 -9.37 2.71
C LEU A 447 -5.49 -9.03 1.65
N SER A 448 -4.39 -9.80 1.63
CA SER A 448 -3.23 -9.49 0.79
C SER A 448 -3.47 -9.83 -0.67
N SER A 449 -3.30 -8.85 -1.53
CA SER A 449 -3.60 -8.91 -2.96
C SER A 449 -2.45 -9.46 -3.79
N LEU A 450 -2.78 -9.99 -4.98
CA LEU A 450 -1.82 -10.27 -6.04
C LEU A 450 -1.12 -8.98 -6.46
N ASP A 451 0.21 -9.04 -6.60
CA ASP A 451 1.04 -7.84 -6.67
C ASP A 451 0.82 -6.98 -7.95
N TRP A 452 0.57 -7.57 -9.13
CA TRP A 452 0.49 -6.79 -10.39
C TRP A 452 1.61 -5.76 -10.55
N SER A 453 2.80 -6.06 -10.04
CA SER A 453 3.95 -5.13 -9.99
C SER A 453 3.67 -3.82 -9.21
N TYR A 454 2.80 -3.87 -8.21
CA TYR A 454 2.40 -2.75 -7.37
C TYR A 454 3.61 -1.98 -6.83
N PHE A 455 4.56 -2.65 -6.15
CA PHE A 455 5.72 -2.01 -5.54
C PHE A 455 6.67 -1.33 -6.53
N ASN A 456 6.69 -1.80 -7.79
CA ASN A 456 7.56 -1.25 -8.82
C ASN A 456 6.92 -0.10 -9.60
N TYR A 457 5.61 -0.18 -9.88
CA TYR A 457 4.96 0.75 -10.79
C TYR A 457 4.06 1.76 -10.10
N THR A 458 3.24 1.34 -9.12
CA THR A 458 2.18 2.20 -8.61
C THR A 458 2.41 2.68 -7.20
N TRP A 459 2.99 1.88 -6.32
CA TRP A 459 3.19 2.24 -4.93
C TRP A 459 3.94 3.58 -4.77
N HIS A 460 3.21 4.61 -4.31
CA HIS A 460 3.67 5.99 -4.10
C HIS A 460 4.16 6.71 -5.38
N THR A 461 3.74 6.31 -6.57
CA THR A 461 4.25 6.88 -7.82
C THR A 461 3.22 7.75 -8.55
N ASN A 462 3.72 8.52 -9.55
CA ASN A 462 2.89 9.25 -10.50
C ASN A 462 2.10 8.34 -11.45
N LEU A 463 2.39 7.03 -11.45
CA LEU A 463 1.75 6.04 -12.31
C LEU A 463 0.56 5.35 -11.63
N ASP A 464 0.27 5.69 -10.36
CA ASP A 464 -0.87 5.15 -9.63
C ASP A 464 -2.16 5.85 -10.04
N THR A 465 -2.75 5.39 -11.15
CA THR A 465 -3.87 5.99 -11.86
C THR A 465 -4.92 4.94 -12.25
N TYR A 466 -6.14 5.40 -12.58
CA TYR A 466 -7.33 4.59 -12.88
C TYR A 466 -7.08 3.42 -13.84
N ASP A 467 -6.27 3.61 -14.88
CA ASP A 467 -5.93 2.60 -15.88
C ASP A 467 -5.14 1.39 -15.36
N LYS A 468 -4.78 1.39 -14.08
CA LYS A 468 -4.11 0.24 -13.40
C LYS A 468 -5.11 -0.70 -12.70
N ILE A 469 -6.41 -0.39 -12.73
CA ILE A 469 -7.44 -1.20 -12.03
C ILE A 469 -7.72 -2.48 -12.80
N ILE A 470 -7.82 -3.58 -12.05
CA ILE A 470 -8.29 -4.88 -12.54
C ILE A 470 -9.67 -5.15 -11.91
N PHE A 471 -10.74 -4.69 -12.56
CA PHE A 471 -12.09 -4.73 -12.01
C PHE A 471 -12.59 -6.14 -11.68
N ASP A 472 -12.22 -7.16 -12.45
CA ASP A 472 -12.60 -8.55 -12.16
C ASP A 472 -11.98 -9.04 -10.85
N ASP A 473 -10.73 -8.64 -10.56
CA ASP A 473 -10.08 -8.93 -9.28
C ASP A 473 -10.76 -8.15 -8.13
N LEU A 474 -11.15 -6.89 -8.35
CA LEU A 474 -11.89 -6.12 -7.34
C LEU A 474 -13.28 -6.72 -7.04
N LYS A 475 -14.00 -7.21 -8.06
CA LYS A 475 -15.27 -7.92 -7.85
C LYS A 475 -15.09 -9.15 -6.97
N ASN A 476 -14.04 -9.94 -7.20
CA ASN A 476 -13.71 -11.07 -6.32
C ASN A 476 -13.47 -10.61 -4.88
N ASN A 477 -12.78 -9.48 -4.69
CA ASN A 477 -12.48 -8.93 -3.35
C ASN A 477 -13.75 -8.41 -2.66
N VAL A 478 -14.69 -7.81 -3.40
CA VAL A 478 -16.01 -7.40 -2.85
C VAL A 478 -16.80 -8.61 -2.37
N ILE A 479 -16.87 -9.68 -3.19
CA ILE A 479 -17.54 -10.94 -2.82
C ILE A 479 -16.92 -11.50 -1.53
N LEU A 480 -15.59 -11.57 -1.47
CA LEU A 480 -14.85 -12.06 -0.31
C LEU A 480 -15.16 -11.22 0.94
N ALA A 481 -14.97 -9.90 0.87
CA ALA A 481 -15.12 -8.99 1.99
C ALA A 481 -16.58 -8.99 2.51
N ALA A 482 -17.56 -8.93 1.62
CA ALA A 482 -18.97 -8.92 1.98
C ALA A 482 -19.41 -10.24 2.66
N ILE A 483 -18.99 -11.40 2.12
CA ILE A 483 -19.34 -12.70 2.70
C ILE A 483 -18.60 -12.92 4.02
N LEU A 484 -17.32 -12.55 4.14
CA LEU A 484 -16.60 -12.62 5.40
C LEU A 484 -17.26 -11.76 6.48
N ALA A 485 -17.65 -10.52 6.15
CA ALA A 485 -18.35 -9.64 7.09
C ALA A 485 -19.72 -10.20 7.49
N TYR A 486 -20.50 -10.73 6.54
CA TYR A 486 -21.77 -11.39 6.79
C TYR A 486 -21.59 -12.59 7.74
N LYS A 487 -20.69 -13.52 7.41
CA LYS A 487 -20.49 -14.74 8.21
C LYS A 487 -19.89 -14.45 9.58
N ALA A 488 -18.97 -13.52 9.69
CA ALA A 488 -18.43 -13.07 10.98
C ALA A 488 -19.51 -12.39 11.84
N SER A 489 -20.45 -11.66 11.22
CA SER A 489 -21.59 -11.07 11.92
C SER A 489 -22.56 -12.12 12.45
N GLU A 490 -22.86 -13.17 11.66
CA GLU A 490 -23.80 -14.24 12.01
C GLU A 490 -23.24 -15.26 13.00
N ASP A 491 -21.93 -15.41 13.13
CA ASP A 491 -21.30 -16.42 13.98
C ASP A 491 -21.77 -16.29 15.44
N ASP A 492 -22.30 -17.35 16.02
CA ASP A 492 -22.72 -17.35 17.42
C ASP A 492 -21.56 -17.17 18.39
N LYS A 493 -20.39 -17.66 18.01
CA LYS A 493 -19.18 -17.61 18.82
C LYS A 493 -18.43 -16.30 18.59
N LYS A 494 -17.87 -15.76 19.66
CA LYS A 494 -16.90 -14.66 19.58
C LYS A 494 -15.54 -15.21 19.17
N ALA A 495 -14.87 -14.58 18.20
CA ALA A 495 -13.53 -14.96 17.77
C ALA A 495 -12.54 -14.89 18.95
N SER A 496 -11.79 -15.96 19.16
CA SER A 496 -10.80 -16.02 20.24
C SER A 496 -9.68 -15.01 20.00
N ARG A 497 -9.26 -14.37 21.09
CA ARG A 497 -8.12 -13.44 21.12
C ARG A 497 -6.85 -14.06 21.71
N GLU A 498 -6.86 -15.37 21.93
CA GLU A 498 -5.68 -16.07 22.42
C GLU A 498 -4.53 -15.96 21.41
N ARG A 499 -3.34 -15.66 21.95
CA ARG A 499 -2.15 -15.33 21.16
C ARG A 499 -1.14 -16.47 21.23
N ARG A 500 -0.52 -16.77 20.10
CA ARG A 500 0.61 -17.71 20.09
C ARG A 500 1.78 -17.17 20.90
N VAL A 501 2.51 -18.08 21.54
CA VAL A 501 3.81 -17.76 22.14
C VAL A 501 4.82 -17.56 21.02
N LEU A 502 5.44 -16.38 20.98
CA LEU A 502 6.45 -16.09 19.98
C LEU A 502 7.82 -16.63 20.39
N PRO A 503 8.62 -17.15 19.46
CA PRO A 503 9.96 -17.64 19.76
C PRO A 503 10.84 -16.49 20.26
N LYS A 504 11.73 -16.74 21.21
CA LYS A 504 12.67 -15.74 21.77
C LYS A 504 13.71 -15.27 20.74
N SER A 505 14.00 -16.09 19.73
CA SER A 505 14.89 -15.79 18.61
C SER A 505 14.40 -16.47 17.35
N SER A 506 14.69 -15.88 16.19
CA SER A 506 14.48 -16.46 14.88
C SER A 506 15.75 -16.33 14.05
N VAL A 507 15.88 -17.14 12.99
CA VAL A 507 16.98 -17.03 12.03
C VAL A 507 16.43 -16.35 10.78
N ASN A 508 17.12 -15.32 10.29
CA ASN A 508 16.78 -14.71 9.02
C ASN A 508 17.03 -15.73 7.90
N PRO A 509 16.01 -16.14 7.12
CA PRO A 509 16.17 -17.18 6.11
C PRO A 509 17.10 -16.77 4.96
N ARG A 510 17.29 -15.45 4.72
CA ARG A 510 18.18 -14.94 3.66
C ARG A 510 19.63 -14.82 4.11
N THR A 511 19.89 -14.50 5.37
CA THR A 511 21.24 -14.18 5.86
C THR A 511 21.80 -15.22 6.84
N GLY A 512 20.99 -16.18 7.30
CA GLY A 512 21.37 -17.15 8.34
C GLY A 512 21.65 -16.52 9.71
N ARG A 513 21.49 -15.20 9.88
CA ARG A 513 21.78 -14.51 11.14
C ARG A 513 20.64 -14.68 12.13
N SER A 514 21.00 -14.96 13.38
CA SER A 514 20.04 -14.95 14.48
C SER A 514 19.46 -13.54 14.66
N MET A 515 18.14 -13.45 14.68
CA MET A 515 17.40 -12.22 14.99
C MET A 515 16.68 -12.39 16.31
N ARG A 516 16.78 -11.39 17.18
CA ARG A 516 15.95 -11.35 18.39
C ARG A 516 14.47 -11.29 17.96
N SER A 517 13.66 -12.17 18.51
CA SER A 517 12.22 -12.13 18.25
C SER A 517 11.67 -10.78 18.66
N ARG A 518 10.95 -10.15 17.77
CA ARG A 518 10.07 -9.05 18.14
C ARG A 518 8.90 -9.68 18.89
N GLY A 519 8.64 -9.24 20.12
CA GLY A 519 7.43 -9.63 20.87
C GLY A 519 6.16 -9.24 20.09
N TRP A 520 5.01 -9.51 20.63
CA TRP A 520 3.74 -8.99 20.08
C TRP A 520 3.84 -7.48 19.88
N PRO A 521 3.30 -6.93 18.79
CA PRO A 521 3.30 -5.50 18.57
C PRO A 521 2.57 -4.79 19.72
N SER A 522 3.10 -3.67 20.15
CA SER A 522 2.47 -2.81 21.17
C SER A 522 1.64 -1.71 20.50
N VAL A 523 0.58 -1.32 21.17
CA VAL A 523 -0.21 -0.14 20.76
C VAL A 523 0.71 1.08 20.70
N ARG A 524 0.68 1.79 19.59
CA ARG A 524 1.42 3.04 19.38
C ARG A 524 0.44 4.20 19.37
N LYS A 525 0.84 5.33 19.92
CA LYS A 525 0.06 6.55 19.86
C LYS A 525 0.00 7.10 18.43
N PRO A 526 -1.12 7.70 18.02
CA PRO A 526 -1.20 8.44 16.78
C PRO A 526 -0.39 9.73 16.87
N ASN A 527 0.14 10.18 15.74
CA ASN A 527 0.67 11.54 15.61
C ASN A 527 -0.50 12.46 15.25
N ARG A 528 -1.02 13.18 16.25
CA ARG A 528 -2.25 13.96 16.10
C ARG A 528 -2.03 15.39 15.58
N ASP A 529 -0.78 15.85 15.53
CA ASP A 529 -0.39 17.22 15.16
C ASP A 529 0.58 17.31 13.98
N GLY A 530 0.92 16.20 13.38
CA GLY A 530 1.84 16.12 12.24
C GLY A 530 3.30 16.41 12.56
N THR A 531 3.68 16.61 13.83
CA THR A 531 5.04 17.06 14.20
C THR A 531 6.10 15.96 14.09
N SER A 532 5.76 14.71 14.33
CA SER A 532 6.72 13.59 14.30
C SER A 532 7.06 13.08 12.89
N SER A 533 6.34 13.55 11.87
CA SER A 533 6.59 13.22 10.46
C SER A 533 7.47 14.24 9.74
N ARG A 534 7.89 15.31 10.43
CA ARG A 534 8.80 16.34 9.93
C ARG A 534 10.26 15.96 10.05
#